data_06ebe3a5e70c1b89377523575de77f8c
#
_entry.id   06ebe3a5e70c1b89377523575de77f8c
#
_cell.length_a   1.000
_cell.length_b   1.000
_cell.length_c   1.000
_cell.angle_alpha   90.00
_cell.angle_beta   90.00
_cell.angle_gamma   90.00
#
_symmetry.space_group_name_H-M   'P 1'
#
loop_
_entity.id
_entity.type
_entity.pdbx_description
1 polymer ?
#
loop_
_entity_poly.entity_id
_entity_poly.type
_entity_poly.pdbx_seq_one_letter_code
_entity_poly.pdbx_strand_id
1 'polypeptide(L)'
;MRRLPSLIALRFFEETARHLSFNRAAVSLCVTQGAVSRQIRLLEEALGARLFERDHKGVRLTDAGQRLLPFIGQAFDTIERGVGEIVATRPGARRRLTVSLPPTFATQWFSPRLGTLAEALPDVELSIRTEPDDDCHCHIRFGRAARAGMQSELLMMERHALVGAPRYRGDALDVLLGRLPSLHVLHEGKRLTLWADWCEQAGVPPARIGDGIEFSTLEQAIRAARKGAGLAVVDLNMIEEEIGEGSLVRLSPVQPIGPFGYWLDVEPESVAVEPVIAFAAWLREQAGRRG
;
A
#
# COMPACT_ATOMS: atom_id res chain seq x y z
N MET A 1 -12.64 -36.57 7.58
CA MET A 1 -13.82 -35.69 7.36
C MET A 1 -13.64 -34.42 8.21
N ARG A 2 -13.62 -33.22 7.62
CA ARG A 2 -13.48 -31.96 8.38
C ARG A 2 -14.75 -31.74 9.23
N ARG A 3 -14.60 -31.59 10.55
CA ARG A 3 -15.72 -31.23 11.46
C ARG A 3 -15.78 -29.70 11.56
N LEU A 4 -16.37 -29.05 10.58
CA LEU A 4 -16.59 -27.62 10.60
C LEU A 4 -18.03 -27.32 11.04
N PRO A 5 -18.26 -26.22 11.78
CA PRO A 5 -19.61 -25.64 11.97
C PRO A 5 -20.23 -25.25 10.64
N SER A 6 -21.52 -24.93 10.65
CA SER A 6 -22.22 -24.44 9.46
C SER A 6 -21.56 -23.16 8.93
N LEU A 7 -21.22 -23.11 7.64
CA LEU A 7 -20.70 -21.91 6.98
C LEU A 7 -21.66 -20.72 7.09
N ILE A 8 -22.96 -20.96 7.10
CA ILE A 8 -23.98 -19.94 7.33
C ILE A 8 -23.82 -19.35 8.73
N ALA A 9 -23.64 -20.18 9.76
CA ALA A 9 -23.46 -19.70 11.13
C ALA A 9 -22.15 -18.91 11.30
N LEU A 10 -21.06 -19.33 10.63
CA LEU A 10 -19.79 -18.61 10.61
C LEU A 10 -19.94 -17.24 9.93
N ARG A 11 -20.66 -17.14 8.79
CA ARG A 11 -20.95 -15.88 8.13
C ARG A 11 -21.78 -14.93 9.01
N PHE A 12 -22.73 -15.46 9.74
CA PHE A 12 -23.55 -14.68 10.69
C PHE A 12 -22.70 -14.16 11.85
N PHE A 13 -21.73 -14.96 12.32
CA PHE A 13 -20.78 -14.55 13.33
C PHE A 13 -19.89 -13.40 12.86
N GLU A 14 -19.26 -13.53 11.69
CA GLU A 14 -18.42 -12.49 11.10
C GLU A 14 -19.15 -11.17 10.95
N GLU A 15 -20.36 -11.20 10.36
CA GLU A 15 -21.14 -9.99 10.14
C GLU A 15 -21.62 -9.35 11.46
N THR A 16 -21.94 -10.17 12.46
CA THR A 16 -22.29 -9.67 13.80
C THR A 16 -21.07 -9.04 14.49
N ALA A 17 -19.88 -9.62 14.31
CA ALA A 17 -18.61 -9.10 14.83
C ALA A 17 -18.23 -7.76 14.18
N ARG A 18 -18.40 -7.64 12.86
CA ARG A 18 -18.15 -6.39 12.11
C ARG A 18 -18.99 -5.23 12.60
N HIS A 19 -20.27 -5.48 12.88
CA HIS A 19 -21.21 -4.45 13.32
C HIS A 19 -21.31 -4.26 14.82
N LEU A 20 -20.83 -5.21 15.62
CA LEU A 20 -21.06 -5.31 17.07
C LEU A 20 -22.56 -5.10 17.44
N SER A 21 -23.45 -5.57 16.57
CA SER A 21 -24.88 -5.36 16.66
C SER A 21 -25.67 -6.42 15.89
N PHE A 22 -26.47 -7.20 16.59
CA PHE A 22 -27.35 -8.21 15.97
C PHE A 22 -28.38 -7.62 15.01
N ASN A 23 -28.86 -6.40 15.30
CA ASN A 23 -29.81 -5.71 14.43
C ASN A 23 -29.14 -5.25 13.11
N ARG A 24 -27.95 -4.65 13.19
CA ARG A 24 -27.23 -4.20 12.01
C ARG A 24 -26.80 -5.37 11.14
N ALA A 25 -26.30 -6.44 11.76
CA ALA A 25 -25.97 -7.68 11.06
C ALA A 25 -27.21 -8.29 10.36
N ALA A 26 -28.39 -8.25 11.00
CA ALA A 26 -29.63 -8.72 10.41
C ALA A 26 -30.02 -7.91 9.15
N VAL A 27 -29.86 -6.59 9.21
CA VAL A 27 -30.11 -5.71 8.06
C VAL A 27 -29.13 -6.02 6.92
N SER A 28 -27.84 -6.13 7.21
CA SER A 28 -26.78 -6.43 6.24
C SER A 28 -26.99 -7.79 5.56
N LEU A 29 -27.40 -8.80 6.33
CA LEU A 29 -27.65 -10.15 5.85
C LEU A 29 -29.05 -10.34 5.23
N CYS A 30 -29.89 -9.27 5.20
CA CYS A 30 -31.28 -9.33 4.74
C CYS A 30 -32.14 -10.40 5.46
N VAL A 31 -31.97 -10.54 6.79
CA VAL A 31 -32.67 -11.49 7.62
C VAL A 31 -33.26 -10.85 8.89
N THR A 32 -34.00 -11.61 9.70
CA THR A 32 -34.50 -11.12 10.99
C THR A 32 -33.39 -11.22 12.08
N GLN A 33 -33.42 -10.33 13.07
CA GLN A 33 -32.54 -10.41 14.25
C GLN A 33 -32.65 -11.76 14.98
N GLY A 34 -33.85 -12.34 15.03
CA GLY A 34 -34.08 -13.67 15.61
C GLY A 34 -33.31 -14.77 14.87
N ALA A 35 -33.22 -14.68 13.54
CA ALA A 35 -32.43 -15.61 12.73
C ALA A 35 -30.93 -15.47 13.03
N VAL A 36 -30.41 -14.25 13.14
CA VAL A 36 -29.01 -14.00 13.53
C VAL A 36 -28.74 -14.59 14.92
N SER A 37 -29.55 -14.26 15.90
CA SER A 37 -29.38 -14.76 17.27
C SER A 37 -29.43 -16.30 17.35
N ARG A 38 -30.27 -16.94 16.56
CA ARG A 38 -30.37 -18.41 16.48
C ARG A 38 -29.09 -19.02 15.88
N GLN A 39 -28.59 -18.46 14.78
CA GLN A 39 -27.39 -18.98 14.11
C GLN A 39 -26.13 -18.81 15.02
N ILE A 40 -25.98 -17.68 15.70
CA ILE A 40 -24.89 -17.47 16.65
C ILE A 40 -24.99 -18.48 17.79
N ARG A 41 -26.19 -18.69 18.36
CA ARG A 41 -26.36 -19.68 19.45
C ARG A 41 -25.97 -21.09 18.99
N LEU A 42 -26.41 -21.52 17.81
CA LEU A 42 -26.04 -22.83 17.26
C LEU A 42 -24.51 -22.96 17.06
N LEU A 43 -23.85 -21.90 16.64
CA LEU A 43 -22.40 -21.87 16.52
C LEU A 43 -21.70 -21.97 17.89
N GLU A 44 -22.16 -21.22 18.88
CA GLU A 44 -21.63 -21.27 20.24
C GLU A 44 -21.85 -22.65 20.90
N GLU A 45 -23.00 -23.26 20.66
CA GLU A 45 -23.29 -24.63 21.12
C GLU A 45 -22.35 -25.66 20.45
N ALA A 46 -22.10 -25.54 19.14
CA ALA A 46 -21.22 -26.42 18.40
C ALA A 46 -19.73 -26.27 18.83
N LEU A 47 -19.34 -25.07 19.24
CA LEU A 47 -17.97 -24.76 19.70
C LEU A 47 -17.78 -24.98 21.22
N GLY A 48 -18.87 -25.10 21.97
CA GLY A 48 -18.83 -25.15 23.43
C GLY A 48 -18.34 -23.85 24.11
N ALA A 49 -18.40 -22.73 23.40
CA ALA A 49 -17.88 -21.45 23.87
C ALA A 49 -18.78 -20.29 23.41
N ARG A 50 -18.96 -19.29 24.27
CA ARG A 50 -19.61 -18.04 23.88
C ARG A 50 -18.64 -17.19 23.07
N LEU A 51 -19.18 -16.60 21.98
CA LEU A 51 -18.42 -15.71 21.07
C LEU A 51 -18.76 -14.24 21.32
N PHE A 52 -19.95 -13.96 21.85
CA PHE A 52 -20.40 -12.62 22.19
C PHE A 52 -20.85 -12.50 23.65
N GLU A 53 -20.59 -11.34 24.23
CA GLU A 53 -21.13 -10.87 25.49
C GLU A 53 -22.09 -9.71 25.24
N ARG A 54 -23.17 -9.66 26.03
CA ARG A 54 -24.13 -8.55 26.02
C ARG A 54 -24.15 -7.92 27.40
N ASP A 55 -23.86 -6.65 27.43
CA ASP A 55 -23.99 -5.84 28.65
C ASP A 55 -24.83 -4.58 28.36
N HIS A 56 -24.96 -3.71 29.38
CA HIS A 56 -25.65 -2.43 29.27
C HIS A 56 -24.98 -1.43 28.29
N LYS A 57 -23.75 -1.70 27.82
CA LYS A 57 -23.02 -0.90 26.85
C LYS A 57 -23.16 -1.45 25.42
N GLY A 58 -23.71 -2.64 25.24
CA GLY A 58 -23.95 -3.24 23.93
C GLY A 58 -23.43 -4.66 23.77
N VAL A 59 -23.05 -5.01 22.53
CA VAL A 59 -22.51 -6.33 22.15
C VAL A 59 -21.00 -6.20 21.99
N ARG A 60 -20.26 -7.15 22.59
CA ARG A 60 -18.79 -7.26 22.45
C ARG A 60 -18.40 -8.70 22.16
N LEU A 61 -17.25 -8.88 21.51
CA LEU A 61 -16.64 -10.19 21.35
C LEU A 61 -16.04 -10.67 22.69
N THR A 62 -16.21 -11.95 22.98
CA THR A 62 -15.43 -12.64 24.01
C THR A 62 -13.99 -12.89 23.50
N ASP A 63 -13.09 -13.34 24.39
CA ASP A 63 -11.75 -13.78 24.00
C ASP A 63 -11.79 -14.91 22.95
N ALA A 64 -12.77 -15.80 23.04
CA ALA A 64 -12.99 -16.86 22.05
C ALA A 64 -13.42 -16.27 20.69
N GLY A 65 -14.33 -15.27 20.70
CA GLY A 65 -14.76 -14.55 19.51
C GLY A 65 -13.63 -13.78 18.86
N GLN A 66 -12.83 -13.06 19.63
CA GLN A 66 -11.68 -12.32 19.15
C GLN A 66 -10.64 -13.21 18.48
N ARG A 67 -10.37 -14.39 19.05
CA ARG A 67 -9.44 -15.36 18.46
C ARG A 67 -9.99 -16.02 17.21
N LEU A 68 -11.30 -16.28 17.12
CA LEU A 68 -11.91 -16.96 15.98
C LEU A 68 -12.07 -16.02 14.76
N LEU A 69 -12.36 -14.74 14.98
CA LEU A 69 -12.71 -13.79 13.92
C LEU A 69 -11.68 -13.71 12.78
N PRO A 70 -10.36 -13.60 13.04
CA PRO A 70 -9.36 -13.52 11.96
C PRO A 70 -9.35 -14.76 11.05
N PHE A 71 -9.51 -15.96 11.64
CA PHE A 71 -9.53 -17.21 10.87
C PHE A 71 -10.77 -17.33 9.98
N ILE A 72 -11.92 -16.82 10.46
CA ILE A 72 -13.16 -16.85 9.67
C ILE A 72 -13.08 -15.84 8.53
N GLY A 73 -12.60 -14.62 8.78
CA GLY A 73 -12.36 -13.63 7.72
C GLY A 73 -11.49 -14.21 6.62
N GLN A 74 -10.28 -14.68 6.93
CA GLN A 74 -9.36 -15.29 5.96
C GLN A 74 -9.98 -16.47 5.19
N ALA A 75 -10.80 -17.31 5.86
CA ALA A 75 -11.45 -18.43 5.19
C ALA A 75 -12.50 -17.95 4.17
N PHE A 76 -13.33 -16.95 4.51
CA PHE A 76 -14.32 -16.40 3.59
C PHE A 76 -13.66 -15.63 2.45
N ASP A 77 -12.61 -14.86 2.70
CA ASP A 77 -11.84 -14.17 1.68
C ASP A 77 -11.25 -15.18 0.67
N THR A 78 -10.74 -16.30 1.16
CA THR A 78 -10.23 -17.40 0.31
C THR A 78 -11.34 -18.04 -0.54
N ILE A 79 -12.53 -18.26 0.04
CA ILE A 79 -13.69 -18.79 -0.70
C ILE A 79 -14.16 -17.77 -1.75
N GLU A 80 -14.26 -16.50 -1.40
CA GLU A 80 -14.67 -15.43 -2.32
C GLU A 80 -13.70 -15.30 -3.49
N ARG A 81 -12.39 -15.36 -3.24
CA ARG A 81 -11.34 -15.42 -4.25
C ARG A 81 -11.56 -16.59 -5.23
N GLY A 82 -11.69 -17.81 -4.70
CA GLY A 82 -11.90 -19.00 -5.54
C GLY A 82 -13.20 -18.95 -6.36
N VAL A 83 -14.27 -18.42 -5.81
CA VAL A 83 -15.52 -18.18 -6.56
C VAL A 83 -15.31 -17.10 -7.63
N GLY A 84 -14.59 -16.03 -7.29
CA GLY A 84 -14.23 -14.95 -8.23
C GLY A 84 -13.44 -15.45 -9.43
N GLU A 85 -12.48 -16.32 -9.23
CA GLU A 85 -11.70 -16.95 -10.31
C GLU A 85 -12.60 -17.72 -11.29
N ILE A 86 -13.56 -18.48 -10.78
CA ILE A 86 -14.51 -19.24 -11.62
C ILE A 86 -15.44 -18.29 -12.40
N VAL A 87 -15.86 -17.21 -11.78
CA VAL A 87 -16.72 -16.19 -12.43
C VAL A 87 -15.93 -15.44 -13.50
N ALA A 88 -14.65 -15.12 -13.24
CA ALA A 88 -13.76 -14.43 -14.17
C ALA A 88 -13.42 -15.27 -15.42
N THR A 89 -13.59 -16.60 -15.39
CA THR A 89 -13.40 -17.46 -16.58
C THR A 89 -14.56 -17.39 -17.59
N ARG A 90 -15.65 -16.65 -17.28
CA ARG A 90 -16.75 -16.48 -18.23
C ARG A 90 -16.32 -15.59 -19.41
N PRO A 91 -16.66 -15.94 -20.66
CA PRO A 91 -16.39 -15.10 -21.80
C PRO A 91 -16.95 -13.67 -21.62
N GLY A 92 -16.08 -12.65 -21.68
CA GLY A 92 -16.44 -11.25 -21.51
C GLY A 92 -16.47 -10.74 -20.07
N ALA A 93 -16.16 -11.53 -19.06
CA ALA A 93 -15.96 -11.05 -17.69
C ALA A 93 -14.58 -10.38 -17.59
N ARG A 94 -14.54 -9.15 -17.07
CA ARG A 94 -13.27 -8.50 -16.70
C ARG A 94 -12.68 -9.21 -15.50
N ARG A 95 -11.39 -9.52 -15.59
CA ARG A 95 -10.64 -10.17 -14.50
C ARG A 95 -10.20 -9.11 -13.51
N ARG A 96 -10.54 -9.28 -12.24
CA ARG A 96 -10.17 -8.34 -11.20
C ARG A 96 -8.75 -8.56 -10.72
N LEU A 97 -7.97 -7.49 -10.67
CA LEU A 97 -6.62 -7.44 -10.10
C LEU A 97 -6.60 -6.40 -8.98
N THR A 98 -6.37 -6.83 -7.75
CA THR A 98 -6.21 -5.94 -6.60
C THR A 98 -4.73 -5.85 -6.24
N VAL A 99 -4.21 -4.63 -6.17
CA VAL A 99 -2.79 -4.35 -5.94
C VAL A 99 -2.65 -3.34 -4.80
N SER A 100 -1.74 -3.59 -3.86
CA SER A 100 -1.36 -2.62 -2.84
C SER A 100 -0.11 -1.86 -3.26
N LEU A 101 -0.14 -0.54 -3.19
CA LEU A 101 0.96 0.37 -3.56
C LEU A 101 1.23 1.36 -2.42
N PRO A 102 2.50 1.71 -2.12
CA PRO A 102 2.78 2.84 -1.24
C PRO A 102 2.17 4.14 -1.80
N PRO A 103 1.62 5.04 -0.98
CA PRO A 103 0.90 6.23 -1.44
C PRO A 103 1.69 7.07 -2.45
N THR A 104 2.95 7.39 -2.16
CA THR A 104 3.79 8.18 -3.07
C THR A 104 4.09 7.43 -4.37
N PHE A 105 4.32 6.11 -4.32
CA PHE A 105 4.51 5.30 -5.52
C PHE A 105 3.24 5.30 -6.38
N ALA A 106 2.07 5.18 -5.77
CA ALA A 106 0.79 5.19 -6.46
C ALA A 106 0.56 6.51 -7.21
N THR A 107 0.87 7.67 -6.58
CA THR A 107 0.64 8.98 -7.19
C THR A 107 1.74 9.42 -8.15
N GLN A 108 3.00 9.23 -7.80
CA GLN A 108 4.14 9.80 -8.52
C GLN A 108 4.69 8.88 -9.61
N TRP A 109 4.70 7.58 -9.37
CA TRP A 109 5.27 6.64 -10.35
C TRP A 109 4.19 5.91 -11.16
N PHE A 110 3.16 5.43 -10.49
CA PHE A 110 2.17 4.54 -11.09
C PHE A 110 1.10 5.29 -11.88
N SER A 111 0.50 6.34 -11.31
CA SER A 111 -0.60 7.07 -11.94
C SER A 111 -0.25 7.64 -13.32
N PRO A 112 0.94 8.24 -13.56
CA PRO A 112 1.31 8.72 -14.89
C PRO A 112 1.38 7.61 -15.96
N ARG A 113 1.53 6.35 -15.52
CA ARG A 113 1.67 5.17 -16.41
C ARG A 113 0.38 4.38 -16.60
N LEU A 114 -0.74 4.80 -15.98
CA LEU A 114 -2.03 4.09 -16.08
C LEU A 114 -2.54 3.95 -17.52
N GLY A 115 -2.25 4.92 -18.39
CA GLY A 115 -2.61 4.83 -19.80
C GLY A 115 -2.00 3.60 -20.49
N THR A 116 -0.69 3.38 -20.30
CA THR A 116 0.02 2.22 -20.88
C THR A 116 -0.41 0.91 -20.23
N LEU A 117 -0.80 0.94 -18.95
CA LEU A 117 -1.34 -0.23 -18.27
C LEU A 117 -2.71 -0.63 -18.84
N ALA A 118 -3.59 0.33 -19.09
CA ALA A 118 -4.90 0.07 -19.68
C ALA A 118 -4.80 -0.52 -21.11
N GLU A 119 -3.78 -0.12 -21.86
CA GLU A 119 -3.47 -0.72 -23.18
C GLU A 119 -2.92 -2.14 -23.06
N ALA A 120 -2.05 -2.39 -22.06
CA ALA A 120 -1.45 -3.70 -21.83
C ALA A 120 -2.43 -4.73 -21.24
N LEU A 121 -3.40 -4.27 -20.46
CA LEU A 121 -4.35 -5.09 -19.69
C LEU A 121 -5.81 -4.65 -19.91
N PRO A 122 -6.34 -4.68 -21.17
CA PRO A 122 -7.65 -4.11 -21.50
C PRO A 122 -8.82 -4.84 -20.83
N ASP A 123 -8.67 -6.12 -20.50
CA ASP A 123 -9.69 -6.99 -19.90
C ASP A 123 -9.56 -7.09 -18.38
N VAL A 124 -8.71 -6.25 -17.76
CA VAL A 124 -8.51 -6.27 -16.31
C VAL A 124 -9.23 -5.10 -15.65
N GLU A 125 -10.00 -5.42 -14.60
CA GLU A 125 -10.52 -4.45 -13.65
C GLU A 125 -9.51 -4.27 -12.53
N LEU A 126 -8.80 -3.13 -12.53
CA LEU A 126 -7.76 -2.84 -11.55
C LEU A 126 -8.35 -2.16 -10.30
N SER A 127 -8.04 -2.70 -9.12
CA SER A 127 -8.30 -2.10 -7.82
C SER A 127 -6.99 -1.77 -7.13
N ILE A 128 -6.77 -0.48 -6.81
CA ILE A 128 -5.55 -0.01 -6.14
C ILE A 128 -5.88 0.26 -4.68
N ARG A 129 -5.02 -0.27 -3.79
CA ARG A 129 -5.05 -0.01 -2.35
C ARG A 129 -3.77 0.71 -1.96
N THR A 130 -3.84 1.63 -1.02
CA THR A 130 -2.66 2.32 -0.46
C THR A 130 -2.26 1.80 0.92
N GLU A 131 -3.10 0.97 1.50
CA GLU A 131 -2.82 0.25 2.74
C GLU A 131 -2.65 -1.24 2.44
N PRO A 132 -1.79 -1.94 3.18
CA PRO A 132 -1.68 -3.40 3.07
C PRO A 132 -3.03 -4.04 3.41
N ASP A 133 -3.49 -4.92 2.52
CA ASP A 133 -4.74 -5.65 2.67
C ASP A 133 -4.47 -7.10 2.24
N ASP A 134 -4.90 -8.06 3.03
CA ASP A 134 -4.70 -9.49 2.76
C ASP A 134 -5.45 -9.96 1.49
N ASP A 135 -6.40 -9.14 0.99
CA ASP A 135 -7.13 -9.39 -0.26
C ASP A 135 -6.38 -8.97 -1.54
N CYS A 136 -5.14 -8.45 -1.41
CA CYS A 136 -4.36 -8.06 -2.58
C CYS A 136 -3.68 -9.27 -3.23
N HIS A 137 -3.71 -9.36 -4.55
CA HIS A 137 -3.02 -10.40 -5.32
C HIS A 137 -1.50 -10.17 -5.33
N CYS A 138 -1.08 -8.92 -5.27
CA CYS A 138 0.32 -8.54 -5.19
C CYS A 138 0.49 -7.16 -4.54
N HIS A 139 1.69 -6.89 -4.06
CA HIS A 139 2.03 -5.68 -3.33
C HIS A 139 3.29 -5.05 -3.92
N ILE A 140 3.27 -3.75 -4.13
CA ILE A 140 4.51 -2.99 -4.29
C ILE A 140 4.90 -2.49 -2.89
N ARG A 141 6.09 -2.86 -2.46
CA ARG A 141 6.58 -2.52 -1.13
C ARG A 141 7.90 -1.76 -1.22
N PHE A 142 8.04 -0.72 -0.43
CA PHE A 142 9.31 -0.05 -0.20
C PHE A 142 10.05 -0.75 0.94
N GLY A 143 11.26 -1.25 0.69
CA GLY A 143 11.97 -2.07 1.67
C GLY A 143 13.40 -2.41 1.26
N ARG A 144 14.17 -2.96 2.22
CA ARG A 144 15.61 -3.27 2.03
C ARG A 144 15.87 -4.63 1.39
N ALA A 145 14.95 -5.56 1.51
CA ALA A 145 15.15 -6.95 1.09
C ALA A 145 13.85 -7.62 0.68
N ALA A 146 13.94 -8.75 0.02
CA ALA A 146 12.82 -9.63 -0.27
C ALA A 146 12.06 -10.02 0.99
N ARG A 147 10.73 -10.20 0.88
CA ARG A 147 9.87 -10.62 1.98
C ARG A 147 9.82 -12.14 2.06
N ALA A 148 10.07 -12.69 3.26
CA ALA A 148 9.94 -14.13 3.48
C ALA A 148 8.49 -14.61 3.24
N GLY A 149 8.33 -15.76 2.59
CA GLY A 149 7.02 -16.35 2.31
C GLY A 149 6.31 -15.82 1.06
N MET A 150 6.88 -14.83 0.37
CA MET A 150 6.36 -14.29 -0.88
C MET A 150 7.33 -14.49 -2.04
N GLN A 151 6.82 -14.47 -3.27
CA GLN A 151 7.67 -14.31 -4.43
C GLN A 151 7.98 -12.82 -4.59
N SER A 152 9.18 -12.42 -4.13
CA SER A 152 9.63 -11.03 -4.13
C SER A 152 10.61 -10.77 -5.26
N GLU A 153 10.39 -9.69 -6.00
CA GLU A 153 11.25 -9.22 -7.08
C GLU A 153 11.58 -7.73 -6.88
N LEU A 154 12.86 -7.37 -6.97
CA LEU A 154 13.27 -5.97 -6.93
C LEU A 154 12.99 -5.30 -8.28
N LEU A 155 12.11 -4.29 -8.28
CA LEU A 155 11.80 -3.49 -9.46
C LEU A 155 12.82 -2.37 -9.66
N MET A 156 13.15 -1.65 -8.60
CA MET A 156 14.07 -0.52 -8.66
C MET A 156 14.63 -0.15 -7.29
N MET A 157 15.88 0.31 -7.25
CA MET A 157 16.49 0.92 -6.08
C MET A 157 16.16 2.41 -6.04
N GLU A 158 16.02 2.98 -4.83
CA GLU A 158 15.95 4.42 -4.65
C GLU A 158 17.24 5.12 -5.06
N ARG A 159 17.12 6.27 -5.68
CA ARG A 159 18.25 7.17 -6.02
C ARG A 159 17.89 8.58 -5.59
N HIS A 160 18.64 9.13 -4.68
CA HIS A 160 18.33 10.41 -4.10
C HIS A 160 18.95 11.57 -4.89
N ALA A 161 18.24 12.68 -4.97
CA ALA A 161 18.78 13.93 -5.49
C ALA A 161 18.30 15.11 -4.67
N LEU A 162 19.18 16.11 -4.52
CA LEU A 162 18.80 17.41 -3.99
C LEU A 162 18.06 18.20 -5.05
N VAL A 163 16.85 18.62 -4.73
CA VAL A 163 15.96 19.34 -5.64
C VAL A 163 15.37 20.59 -5.02
N GLY A 164 14.91 21.49 -5.89
CA GLY A 164 14.17 22.68 -5.52
C GLY A 164 13.39 23.25 -6.70
N ALA A 165 12.70 24.36 -6.47
CA ALA A 165 11.95 25.06 -7.51
C ALA A 165 12.87 25.59 -8.63
N PRO A 166 12.38 25.69 -9.90
CA PRO A 166 13.17 26.12 -11.06
C PRO A 166 13.87 27.47 -10.90
N ARG A 167 13.28 28.35 -10.10
CA ARG A 167 13.86 29.69 -9.80
C ARG A 167 15.21 29.64 -9.06
N TYR A 168 15.59 28.50 -8.50
CA TYR A 168 16.87 28.31 -7.82
C TYR A 168 17.97 27.76 -8.73
N ARG A 169 17.66 27.55 -10.01
CA ARG A 169 18.62 27.05 -10.99
C ARG A 169 19.76 28.05 -11.17
N GLY A 170 20.99 27.60 -10.97
CA GLY A 170 22.19 28.42 -11.13
C GLY A 170 22.62 29.18 -9.87
N ASP A 171 21.83 29.20 -8.80
CA ASP A 171 22.23 29.72 -7.52
C ASP A 171 23.32 28.81 -6.89
N ALA A 172 24.25 29.44 -6.18
CA ALA A 172 25.29 28.69 -5.45
C ALA A 172 24.66 27.85 -4.34
N LEU A 173 25.02 26.55 -4.28
CA LEU A 173 24.45 25.60 -3.35
C LEU A 173 24.58 26.07 -1.88
N ASP A 174 25.75 26.61 -1.49
CA ASP A 174 25.99 27.14 -0.15
C ASP A 174 25.02 28.24 0.25
N VAL A 175 24.67 29.12 -0.71
CA VAL A 175 23.70 30.19 -0.50
C VAL A 175 22.31 29.61 -0.31
N LEU A 176 21.92 28.62 -1.10
CA LEU A 176 20.63 27.98 -1.00
C LEU A 176 20.47 27.25 0.35
N LEU A 177 21.45 26.46 0.75
CA LEU A 177 21.45 25.73 2.04
C LEU A 177 21.44 26.67 3.26
N GLY A 178 22.02 27.85 3.14
CA GLY A 178 22.04 28.85 4.22
C GLY A 178 20.75 29.68 4.32
N ARG A 179 19.95 29.74 3.24
CA ARG A 179 18.77 30.61 3.13
C ARG A 179 17.43 29.88 3.17
N LEU A 180 17.39 28.68 2.63
CA LEU A 180 16.13 27.97 2.44
C LEU A 180 15.98 26.85 3.47
N PRO A 181 14.74 26.61 3.95
CA PRO A 181 14.47 25.50 4.85
C PRO A 181 14.75 24.15 4.17
N SER A 182 15.25 23.21 4.95
CA SER A 182 15.33 21.79 4.55
C SER A 182 13.99 21.11 4.73
N LEU A 183 13.54 20.37 3.72
CA LEU A 183 12.28 19.63 3.77
C LEU A 183 12.60 18.18 4.10
N HIS A 184 12.10 17.71 5.24
CA HIS A 184 12.33 16.39 5.77
C HIS A 184 11.12 15.49 5.60
N VAL A 185 11.34 14.21 5.37
CA VAL A 185 10.29 13.19 5.28
C VAL A 185 10.37 12.28 6.51
N LEU A 186 9.21 12.05 7.13
CA LEU A 186 9.07 11.15 8.26
C LEU A 186 8.64 9.75 7.79
N HIS A 187 9.21 8.73 8.41
CA HIS A 187 8.75 7.35 8.33
C HIS A 187 8.62 6.81 9.75
N GLU A 188 7.44 6.34 10.11
CA GLU A 188 7.14 5.89 11.49
C GLU A 188 7.52 6.93 12.57
N GLY A 189 7.28 8.20 12.28
CA GLY A 189 7.57 9.31 13.20
C GLY A 189 9.04 9.71 13.31
N LYS A 190 9.94 9.13 12.49
CA LYS A 190 11.37 9.46 12.46
C LYS A 190 11.74 10.04 11.11
N ARG A 191 12.69 11.00 11.10
CA ARG A 191 13.24 11.52 9.84
C ARG A 191 13.96 10.42 9.09
N LEU A 192 13.67 10.29 7.79
CA LEU A 192 14.49 9.48 6.89
C LEU A 192 15.90 10.05 6.78
N THR A 193 16.89 9.18 6.57
CA THR A 193 18.32 9.56 6.49
C THR A 193 18.71 10.27 5.20
N LEU A 194 17.74 10.60 4.31
CA LEU A 194 17.96 11.15 2.98
C LEU A 194 18.96 12.30 2.93
N TRP A 195 18.82 13.26 3.84
CA TRP A 195 19.72 14.38 3.95
C TRP A 195 21.12 13.98 4.45
N ALA A 196 21.21 13.07 5.41
CA ALA A 196 22.48 12.61 5.94
C ALA A 196 23.28 11.86 4.87
N ASP A 197 22.61 10.94 4.16
CA ASP A 197 23.20 10.12 3.10
C ASP A 197 23.67 11.01 1.92
N TRP A 198 22.86 12.03 1.57
CA TRP A 198 23.24 12.99 0.55
C TRP A 198 24.42 13.85 1.00
N CYS A 199 24.42 14.37 2.22
CA CYS A 199 25.51 15.19 2.77
C CYS A 199 26.85 14.44 2.79
N GLU A 200 26.84 13.18 3.19
CA GLU A 200 28.03 12.34 3.20
C GLU A 200 28.66 12.24 1.81
N GLN A 201 27.88 11.96 0.79
CA GLN A 201 28.38 11.83 -0.59
C GLN A 201 28.69 13.17 -1.26
N ALA A 202 27.98 14.23 -0.88
CA ALA A 202 28.21 15.59 -1.41
C ALA A 202 29.38 16.31 -0.73
N GLY A 203 29.93 15.75 0.34
CA GLY A 203 30.97 16.42 1.15
C GLY A 203 30.47 17.69 1.87
N VAL A 204 29.13 17.74 2.13
CA VAL A 204 28.50 18.86 2.83
C VAL A 204 28.35 18.52 4.31
N PRO A 205 28.86 19.37 5.23
CA PRO A 205 28.69 19.11 6.66
C PRO A 205 27.21 19.04 7.05
N PRO A 206 26.74 18.00 7.80
CA PRO A 206 25.35 17.90 8.23
C PRO A 206 24.84 19.11 9.01
N ALA A 207 25.70 19.84 9.71
CA ALA A 207 25.39 21.07 10.43
C ALA A 207 24.87 22.21 9.51
N ARG A 208 25.04 22.08 8.19
CA ARG A 208 24.49 23.03 7.20
C ARG A 208 23.01 22.77 6.91
N ILE A 209 22.52 21.61 7.33
CA ILE A 209 21.10 21.21 7.15
C ILE A 209 20.36 21.60 8.41
N GLY A 210 19.47 22.58 8.28
CA GLY A 210 18.64 23.08 9.39
C GLY A 210 17.50 22.13 9.76
N ASP A 211 16.81 22.45 10.85
CA ASP A 211 15.64 21.69 11.32
C ASP A 211 14.49 21.68 10.31
N GLY A 212 14.30 22.76 9.57
CA GLY A 212 13.40 22.85 8.42
C GLY A 212 11.92 22.48 8.69
N ILE A 213 11.30 21.84 7.70
CA ILE A 213 9.88 21.45 7.73
C ILE A 213 9.79 19.93 7.56
N GLU A 214 8.95 19.29 8.37
CA GLU A 214 8.71 17.84 8.35
C GLU A 214 7.39 17.49 7.66
N PHE A 215 7.42 16.45 6.84
CA PHE A 215 6.25 15.94 6.13
C PHE A 215 6.09 14.44 6.39
N SER A 216 4.85 13.98 6.49
CA SER A 216 4.53 12.56 6.67
C SER A 216 4.66 11.75 5.39
N THR A 217 4.72 12.37 4.20
CA THR A 217 4.89 11.70 2.91
C THR A 217 5.90 12.41 2.02
N LEU A 218 6.59 11.63 1.18
CA LEU A 218 7.53 12.17 0.19
C LEU A 218 6.83 13.08 -0.82
N GLU A 219 5.58 12.76 -1.21
CA GLU A 219 4.77 13.58 -2.12
C GLU A 219 4.57 15.01 -1.60
N GLN A 220 4.31 15.17 -0.29
CA GLN A 220 4.16 16.48 0.32
C GLN A 220 5.44 17.28 0.24
N ALA A 221 6.60 16.66 0.50
CA ALA A 221 7.91 17.31 0.39
C ALA A 221 8.23 17.71 -1.06
N ILE A 222 7.94 16.83 -2.04
CA ILE A 222 8.08 17.11 -3.49
C ILE A 222 7.24 18.33 -3.86
N ARG A 223 5.96 18.34 -3.47
CA ARG A 223 5.03 19.46 -3.76
C ARG A 223 5.48 20.78 -3.13
N ALA A 224 5.98 20.75 -1.89
CA ALA A 224 6.53 21.90 -1.20
C ALA A 224 7.79 22.43 -1.89
N ALA A 225 8.73 21.56 -2.27
CA ALA A 225 9.95 21.91 -3.00
C ALA A 225 9.61 22.57 -4.35
N ARG A 226 8.66 21.99 -5.12
CA ARG A 226 8.17 22.54 -6.40
C ARG A 226 7.60 23.95 -6.26
N LYS A 227 6.91 24.24 -5.15
CA LYS A 227 6.39 25.58 -4.84
C LYS A 227 7.45 26.54 -4.27
N GLY A 228 8.66 26.02 -4.02
CA GLY A 228 9.79 26.80 -3.52
C GLY A 228 9.72 27.10 -2.01
N ALA A 229 9.06 26.22 -1.25
CA ALA A 229 9.02 26.34 0.21
C ALA A 229 10.36 25.95 0.86
N GLY A 230 11.25 25.29 0.14
CA GLY A 230 12.55 24.84 0.63
C GLY A 230 13.26 23.91 -0.36
N LEU A 231 14.30 23.26 0.13
CA LEU A 231 15.07 22.25 -0.58
C LEU A 231 14.69 20.86 -0.06
N ALA A 232 14.65 19.87 -0.92
CA ALA A 232 14.36 18.49 -0.55
C ALA A 232 15.40 17.52 -1.13
N VAL A 233 15.74 16.48 -0.38
CA VAL A 233 16.38 15.30 -0.92
C VAL A 233 15.28 14.26 -1.12
N VAL A 234 15.10 13.83 -2.37
CA VAL A 234 13.98 12.97 -2.78
C VAL A 234 14.46 11.87 -3.72
N ASP A 235 13.68 10.79 -3.81
CA ASP A 235 13.93 9.71 -4.76
C ASP A 235 13.62 10.18 -6.19
N LEU A 236 14.61 10.11 -7.07
CA LEU A 236 14.50 10.47 -8.50
C LEU A 236 13.42 9.66 -9.23
N ASN A 237 13.18 8.43 -8.80
CA ASN A 237 12.14 7.60 -9.40
C ASN A 237 10.74 8.19 -9.25
N MET A 238 10.55 9.01 -8.21
CA MET A 238 9.25 9.61 -7.87
C MET A 238 9.06 11.02 -8.44
N ILE A 239 10.05 11.55 -9.17
CA ILE A 239 10.01 12.92 -9.70
C ILE A 239 10.42 13.00 -11.18
N GLU A 240 10.36 11.89 -11.91
CA GLU A 240 10.72 11.86 -13.35
C GLU A 240 9.90 12.87 -14.15
N GLU A 241 8.59 12.96 -13.89
CA GLU A 241 7.68 13.87 -14.56
C GLU A 241 8.05 15.34 -14.25
N GLU A 242 8.22 15.67 -12.97
CA GLU A 242 8.56 17.03 -12.53
C GLU A 242 9.90 17.52 -13.07
N ILE A 243 10.89 16.63 -13.20
CA ILE A 243 12.17 16.95 -13.83
C ILE A 243 12.00 17.12 -15.33
N GLY A 244 11.24 16.24 -16.00
CA GLY A 244 10.95 16.32 -17.44
C GLY A 244 10.22 17.59 -17.81
N GLU A 245 9.23 17.99 -17.04
CA GLU A 245 8.47 19.24 -17.22
C GLU A 245 9.27 20.49 -16.80
N GLY A 246 10.38 20.32 -16.07
CA GLY A 246 11.14 21.41 -15.50
C GLY A 246 10.45 22.11 -14.32
N SER A 247 9.42 21.50 -13.73
CA SER A 247 8.72 22.01 -12.54
C SER A 247 9.50 21.83 -11.23
N LEU A 248 10.47 20.89 -11.25
CA LEU A 248 11.55 20.73 -10.29
C LEU A 248 12.90 20.74 -11.01
N VAL A 249 13.95 21.15 -10.30
CA VAL A 249 15.32 21.09 -10.82
C VAL A 249 16.24 20.42 -9.82
N ARG A 250 17.19 19.65 -10.35
CA ARG A 250 18.30 19.13 -9.56
C ARG A 250 19.28 20.25 -9.28
N LEU A 251 19.68 20.40 -8.01
CA LEU A 251 20.58 21.46 -7.53
C LEU A 251 22.00 20.95 -7.24
N SER A 252 22.19 19.63 -7.38
CA SER A 252 23.48 18.96 -7.21
C SER A 252 23.59 17.80 -8.21
N PRO A 253 24.83 17.50 -8.71
CA PRO A 253 25.06 16.29 -9.50
C PRO A 253 25.12 15.01 -8.64
N VAL A 254 25.23 15.14 -7.32
CA VAL A 254 25.35 14.01 -6.38
C VAL A 254 24.04 13.28 -6.25
N GLN A 255 24.07 11.97 -6.48
CA GLN A 255 22.89 11.09 -6.49
C GLN A 255 23.18 9.79 -5.70
N PRO A 256 23.05 9.82 -4.37
CA PRO A 256 23.20 8.63 -3.56
C PRO A 256 22.22 7.53 -3.96
N ILE A 257 22.69 6.28 -3.99
CA ILE A 257 21.81 5.11 -4.00
C ILE A 257 21.52 4.78 -2.54
N GLY A 258 20.25 4.78 -2.19
CA GLY A 258 19.81 4.43 -0.85
C GLY A 258 19.74 2.92 -0.63
N PRO A 259 19.57 2.49 0.63
CA PRO A 259 19.50 1.08 0.98
C PRO A 259 18.13 0.44 0.72
N PHE A 260 17.15 1.20 0.26
CA PHE A 260 15.80 0.72 0.01
C PHE A 260 15.52 0.60 -1.48
N GLY A 261 14.55 -0.25 -1.83
CA GLY A 261 14.06 -0.38 -3.18
C GLY A 261 12.55 -0.67 -3.20
N TYR A 262 11.97 -0.59 -4.38
CA TYR A 262 10.59 -0.97 -4.61
C TYR A 262 10.55 -2.43 -5.06
N TRP A 263 9.87 -3.25 -4.29
CA TRP A 263 9.75 -4.68 -4.48
C TRP A 263 8.34 -5.02 -4.93
N LEU A 264 8.22 -5.89 -5.93
CA LEU A 264 6.97 -6.57 -6.23
C LEU A 264 6.95 -7.86 -5.39
N ASP A 265 6.04 -7.92 -4.44
CA ASP A 265 5.77 -9.11 -3.64
C ASP A 265 4.45 -9.73 -4.14
N VAL A 266 4.49 -10.98 -4.57
CA VAL A 266 3.32 -11.73 -5.06
C VAL A 266 2.99 -12.84 -4.08
N GLU A 267 1.72 -12.94 -3.68
CA GLU A 267 1.24 -14.03 -2.84
C GLU A 267 1.42 -15.38 -3.56
N PRO A 268 1.84 -16.44 -2.85
CA PRO A 268 2.10 -17.76 -3.47
C PRO A 268 0.93 -18.29 -4.29
N GLU A 269 -0.30 -18.08 -3.82
CA GLU A 269 -1.51 -18.51 -4.52
C GLU A 269 -1.80 -17.68 -5.78
N SER A 270 -1.27 -16.46 -5.87
CA SER A 270 -1.50 -15.53 -6.97
C SER A 270 -0.44 -15.61 -8.08
N VAL A 271 0.67 -16.32 -7.86
CA VAL A 271 1.79 -16.39 -8.81
C VAL A 271 1.38 -16.90 -10.20
N ALA A 272 0.45 -17.85 -10.26
CA ALA A 272 -0.05 -18.44 -11.51
C ALA A 272 -1.27 -17.71 -12.09
N VAL A 273 -1.75 -16.66 -11.44
CA VAL A 273 -2.93 -15.89 -11.86
C VAL A 273 -2.54 -15.00 -13.04
N GLU A 274 -3.17 -15.20 -14.19
CA GLU A 274 -2.77 -14.56 -15.45
C GLU A 274 -2.75 -13.02 -15.38
N PRO A 275 -3.72 -12.28 -14.81
CA PRO A 275 -3.61 -10.84 -14.61
C PRO A 275 -2.40 -10.39 -13.79
N VAL A 276 -1.97 -11.21 -12.79
CA VAL A 276 -0.78 -10.92 -11.98
C VAL A 276 0.49 -11.08 -12.81
N ILE A 277 0.57 -12.14 -13.62
CA ILE A 277 1.71 -12.39 -14.52
C ILE A 277 1.86 -11.23 -15.51
N ALA A 278 0.77 -10.83 -16.15
CA ALA A 278 0.77 -9.74 -17.14
C ALA A 278 1.10 -8.39 -16.48
N PHE A 279 0.57 -8.12 -15.29
CA PHE A 279 0.89 -6.92 -14.52
C PHE A 279 2.36 -6.88 -14.11
N ALA A 280 2.92 -8.00 -13.63
CA ALA A 280 4.33 -8.10 -13.28
C ALA A 280 5.24 -7.86 -14.50
N ALA A 281 4.88 -8.40 -15.66
CA ALA A 281 5.60 -8.16 -16.90
C ALA A 281 5.59 -6.67 -17.30
N TRP A 282 4.42 -6.02 -17.23
CA TRP A 282 4.28 -4.59 -17.47
C TRP A 282 5.12 -3.76 -16.48
N LEU A 283 5.09 -4.07 -15.18
CA LEU A 283 5.91 -3.37 -14.17
C LEU A 283 7.40 -3.44 -14.50
N ARG A 284 7.92 -4.63 -14.88
CA ARG A 284 9.33 -4.82 -15.27
C ARG A 284 9.69 -3.95 -16.46
N GLU A 285 8.83 -3.94 -17.48
CA GLU A 285 9.03 -3.11 -18.65
C GLU A 285 9.09 -1.63 -18.29
N GLN A 286 8.14 -1.14 -17.49
CA GLN A 286 8.12 0.26 -17.08
C GLN A 286 9.30 0.63 -16.17
N ALA A 287 9.72 -0.27 -15.28
CA ALA A 287 10.87 -0.06 -14.41
C ALA A 287 12.21 -0.12 -15.18
N GLY A 288 12.27 -0.90 -16.26
CA GLY A 288 13.45 -1.07 -17.11
C GLY A 288 13.63 -0.01 -18.21
N ARG A 289 12.62 0.78 -18.52
CA ARG A 289 12.65 1.84 -19.59
C ARG A 289 13.47 3.08 -19.20
N ARG A 290 14.36 2.98 -18.23
CA ARG A 290 15.19 4.09 -17.78
C ARG A 290 16.33 4.31 -18.74
N GLY A 291 16.26 5.42 -19.47
CA GLY A 291 17.39 6.02 -20.16
C GLY A 291 18.28 6.86 -19.22
#